data_1b2ae756001c52d5b39b9d8223aa0800
#
_entry.id   1b2ae756001c52d5b39b9d8223aa0800
#
_cell.length_a   1.000
_cell.length_b   1.000
_cell.length_c   1.000
_cell.angle_alpha   90.00
_cell.angle_beta   90.00
_cell.angle_gamma   90.00
#
_symmetry.space_group_name_H-M   'P 1'
#
loop_
_entity.id
_entity.type
_entity.pdbx_description
1 polymer ?
#
loop_
_entity_poly.entity_id
_entity_poly.type
_entity_poly.pdbx_seq_one_letter_code
_entity_poly.pdbx_strand_id
1 'polypeptide(L)'
;MLKYRFAIKSKALSLAIQRHQSTASASIIEGLDILEKKDILPCTRAFINNDYVESSSTFDVPEDNMFEVLNPSTLKPITKVHNMGVSDYNKAIDIAHKTFEETRYHITPRDRSQWLYKMYELFNENRLDLAKIITLENGKTLKESLSEVDYSASYFRWFAEEAPRIYGSIISSSSSLSSLQAAGSTSKEVHARRQPLGVVGILTPWNFPSAMIARKLSVALATGNSCVIKPAKETPLSGLAYGWLAKQADVPAGLVNILPTTYADSIGKLIVGNNLIKKVSFTGSTNIGKLLLKQGMSLDSNDTLKKYSMELGGNAPFIIDQTADLDKALTGLVNAKFRQSGQTCICANRVYVHEDIHDKFAGMLKTYIEGNFKLGDGFDSMVTHGPLIHSKAIDKMAAFVHDAKVKGAKILLGGTRASSVGPLYYHPTILTDVDDSMKIFHEEIFGPVCSLIKYSGSLDSVIEECNKSDVGLASYFYSQDVQSIHKVTQQLECGMIGVNSGSISDAALPFGGVKNSGFGREGSLYGIEDYTEVKSVVYEY
;
A
#
# COMPACT_ATOMS: atom_id res chain seq x y z
N MET A 1 -3.67 31.25 -48.14
CA MET A 1 -3.13 30.11 -48.92
C MET A 1 -1.66 29.97 -48.59
N LEU A 2 -1.31 29.13 -47.66
CA LEU A 2 0.05 28.60 -47.54
C LEU A 2 -0.09 27.20 -46.94
N LYS A 3 0.04 26.20 -47.83
CA LYS A 3 0.10 24.77 -47.47
C LYS A 3 1.49 24.49 -46.90
N TYR A 4 1.63 24.26 -45.60
CA TYR A 4 2.81 23.60 -45.07
C TYR A 4 2.59 22.10 -45.09
N ARG A 5 3.07 21.48 -46.16
CA ARG A 5 3.34 20.06 -46.26
C ARG A 5 4.61 19.76 -45.43
N PHE A 6 4.47 19.16 -44.28
CA PHE A 6 5.57 18.40 -43.69
C PHE A 6 5.71 17.08 -44.40
N ALA A 7 6.58 17.06 -45.41
CA ALA A 7 7.11 15.85 -46.00
C ALA A 7 8.11 15.24 -44.99
N ILE A 8 7.67 14.28 -44.19
CA ILE A 8 8.60 13.40 -43.47
C ILE A 8 9.31 12.58 -44.52
N LYS A 9 10.57 12.89 -44.75
CA LYS A 9 11.48 12.08 -45.57
C LYS A 9 11.60 10.69 -44.92
N SER A 10 10.82 9.74 -45.43
CA SER A 10 11.11 8.33 -45.31
C SER A 10 12.32 8.01 -46.20
N LYS A 11 13.50 8.25 -45.69
CA LYS A 11 14.74 7.72 -46.26
C LYS A 11 15.60 7.19 -45.15
N ALA A 12 15.69 5.86 -45.16
CA ALA A 12 16.89 5.10 -44.82
C ALA A 12 17.47 5.36 -43.42
N LEU A 13 16.75 4.99 -42.41
CA LEU A 13 17.36 4.41 -41.23
C LEU A 13 17.06 2.90 -41.13
N SER A 14 17.11 2.24 -42.31
CA SER A 14 17.22 0.78 -42.42
C SER A 14 18.69 0.38 -42.45
N LEU A 15 19.47 0.94 -41.53
CA LEU A 15 20.85 0.47 -41.32
C LEU A 15 21.07 0.40 -39.80
N ALA A 16 21.31 -0.83 -39.40
CA ALA A 16 21.86 -1.18 -38.09
C ALA A 16 20.96 -0.99 -36.86
N ILE A 17 19.69 -1.37 -36.89
CA ILE A 17 19.18 -2.17 -35.81
C ILE A 17 19.64 -3.60 -36.11
N GLN A 18 20.92 -3.85 -35.99
CA GLN A 18 21.38 -5.17 -35.55
C GLN A 18 20.61 -5.43 -34.25
N ARG A 19 19.57 -6.26 -34.40
CA ARG A 19 19.05 -7.02 -33.28
C ARG A 19 20.25 -7.70 -32.63
N HIS A 20 20.83 -7.10 -31.60
CA HIS A 20 21.35 -7.86 -30.52
C HIS A 20 20.12 -8.55 -29.92
N GLN A 21 19.65 -9.59 -30.59
CA GLN A 21 19.09 -10.73 -29.91
C GLN A 21 20.23 -11.23 -29.04
N SER A 22 20.39 -10.64 -27.87
CA SER A 22 20.94 -11.32 -26.74
C SER A 22 20.03 -12.56 -26.60
N THR A 23 20.48 -13.67 -27.12
CA THR A 23 20.11 -15.00 -26.70
C THR A 23 20.67 -15.17 -25.29
N ALA A 24 20.23 -14.33 -24.36
CA ALA A 24 20.21 -14.72 -22.96
C ALA A 24 19.24 -15.90 -22.96
N SER A 25 19.81 -17.11 -22.80
CA SER A 25 19.04 -18.28 -22.43
C SER A 25 18.13 -17.81 -21.30
N ALA A 26 16.82 -17.79 -21.55
CA ALA A 26 15.86 -17.57 -20.50
C ALA A 26 16.13 -18.68 -19.48
N SER A 27 16.86 -18.36 -18.43
CA SER A 27 17.00 -19.24 -17.29
C SER A 27 15.57 -19.49 -16.86
N ILE A 28 15.10 -20.72 -17.03
CA ILE A 28 13.78 -21.15 -16.61
C ILE A 28 13.70 -20.81 -15.15
N ILE A 29 12.84 -19.83 -14.83
CA ILE A 29 12.59 -19.43 -13.45
C ILE A 29 11.68 -20.51 -12.89
N GLU A 30 12.27 -21.52 -12.25
CA GLU A 30 11.62 -22.78 -11.86
C GLU A 30 10.31 -22.63 -11.08
N GLY A 31 10.04 -21.49 -10.47
CA GLY A 31 8.80 -21.20 -9.74
C GLY A 31 7.70 -20.51 -10.55
N LEU A 32 8.01 -19.97 -11.74
CA LEU A 32 7.06 -19.17 -12.53
C LEU A 32 6.47 -19.92 -13.74
N ASP A 33 6.73 -21.21 -13.85
CA ASP A 33 6.13 -22.05 -14.92
C ASP A 33 4.60 -22.13 -14.87
N ILE A 34 4.00 -21.75 -13.76
CA ILE A 34 2.55 -21.67 -13.58
C ILE A 34 1.89 -20.50 -14.30
N LEU A 35 2.68 -19.51 -14.77
CA LEU A 35 2.16 -18.36 -15.51
C LEU A 35 1.80 -18.76 -16.93
N GLU A 36 0.63 -18.35 -17.38
CA GLU A 36 0.17 -18.53 -18.75
C GLU A 36 0.88 -17.54 -19.70
N LYS A 37 1.03 -16.29 -19.23
CA LYS A 37 1.72 -15.22 -19.97
C LYS A 37 3.05 -14.86 -19.30
N LYS A 38 4.10 -15.54 -19.75
CA LYS A 38 5.46 -15.36 -19.18
C LYS A 38 6.02 -13.94 -19.35
N ASP A 39 5.52 -13.19 -20.33
CA ASP A 39 5.97 -11.82 -20.62
C ASP A 39 5.64 -10.80 -19.52
N ILE A 40 4.68 -11.10 -18.63
CA ILE A 40 4.32 -10.23 -17.49
C ILE A 40 5.52 -10.03 -16.56
N LEU A 41 6.36 -11.05 -16.44
CA LEU A 41 7.59 -11.00 -15.69
C LEU A 41 8.72 -11.57 -16.55
N PRO A 42 9.19 -10.81 -17.56
CA PRO A 42 10.11 -11.33 -18.57
C PRO A 42 11.49 -11.65 -18.00
N CYS A 43 11.83 -11.05 -16.85
CA CYS A 43 13.06 -11.31 -16.11
C CYS A 43 12.96 -10.76 -14.68
N THR A 44 13.97 -11.05 -13.86
CA THR A 44 14.08 -10.63 -12.46
C THR A 44 15.01 -9.43 -12.24
N ARG A 45 15.20 -8.63 -13.29
CA ARG A 45 16.00 -7.40 -13.31
C ARG A 45 15.15 -6.20 -12.85
N ALA A 46 15.81 -5.14 -12.38
CA ALA A 46 15.15 -3.88 -12.11
C ALA A 46 14.57 -3.28 -13.39
N PHE A 47 13.49 -2.52 -13.25
CA PHE A 47 12.87 -1.80 -14.35
C PHE A 47 13.20 -0.31 -14.24
N ILE A 48 14.01 0.21 -15.17
CA ILE A 48 14.44 1.60 -15.21
C ILE A 48 14.34 2.11 -16.64
N ASN A 49 13.70 3.26 -16.84
CA ASN A 49 13.59 3.91 -18.17
C ASN A 49 12.97 3.00 -19.24
N ASN A 50 11.90 2.26 -18.87
CA ASN A 50 11.22 1.27 -19.72
C ASN A 50 12.12 0.12 -20.21
N ASP A 51 13.24 -0.13 -19.54
CA ASP A 51 14.12 -1.24 -19.82
C ASP A 51 14.43 -2.05 -18.55
N TYR A 52 14.83 -3.32 -18.73
CA TYR A 52 15.21 -4.22 -17.66
C TYR A 52 16.72 -4.23 -17.50
N VAL A 53 17.19 -3.76 -16.35
CA VAL A 53 18.61 -3.55 -16.09
C VAL A 53 19.12 -4.38 -14.92
N GLU A 54 20.36 -4.85 -15.04
CA GLU A 54 21.10 -5.49 -13.95
C GLU A 54 21.68 -4.43 -13.02
N SER A 55 22.03 -4.83 -11.80
CA SER A 55 22.75 -3.93 -10.89
C SER A 55 24.12 -3.59 -11.44
N SER A 56 24.46 -2.30 -11.40
CA SER A 56 25.81 -1.80 -11.76
C SER A 56 26.70 -1.64 -10.53
N SER A 57 26.22 -1.96 -9.34
CA SER A 57 26.96 -1.78 -8.08
C SER A 57 28.11 -2.78 -7.98
N THR A 58 29.34 -2.29 -8.06
CA THR A 58 30.58 -3.11 -7.99
C THR A 58 31.22 -3.12 -6.60
N PHE A 59 30.64 -2.47 -5.60
CA PHE A 59 31.23 -2.34 -4.26
C PHE A 59 30.65 -3.37 -3.29
N ASP A 60 31.54 -4.23 -2.75
CA ASP A 60 31.31 -5.17 -1.64
C ASP A 60 30.16 -6.19 -1.80
N VAL A 61 29.92 -6.65 -3.03
CA VAL A 61 28.82 -7.56 -3.32
C VAL A 61 29.35 -8.88 -3.87
N PRO A 62 28.80 -10.04 -3.47
CA PRO A 62 29.12 -11.33 -4.08
C PRO A 62 28.98 -11.27 -5.60
N GLU A 63 29.75 -12.08 -6.33
CA GLU A 63 29.80 -12.13 -7.80
C GLU A 63 28.40 -12.14 -8.49
N ASP A 64 27.33 -12.53 -7.78
CA ASP A 64 25.97 -12.63 -8.31
C ASP A 64 25.05 -11.44 -7.98
N ASN A 65 25.40 -10.50 -7.12
CA ASN A 65 24.54 -9.40 -6.64
C ASN A 65 23.02 -9.64 -6.73
N MET A 66 22.57 -10.80 -6.30
CA MET A 66 21.18 -11.24 -6.35
C MET A 66 20.71 -11.72 -4.96
N PHE A 67 19.43 -11.68 -4.71
CA PHE A 67 18.83 -12.27 -3.52
C PHE A 67 17.68 -13.22 -3.88
N GLU A 68 17.46 -14.21 -3.03
CA GLU A 68 16.40 -15.20 -3.21
C GLU A 68 15.05 -14.66 -2.77
N VAL A 69 14.02 -14.92 -3.57
CA VAL A 69 12.62 -14.75 -3.23
C VAL A 69 12.05 -16.10 -2.85
N LEU A 70 11.54 -16.22 -1.64
CA LEU A 70 11.05 -17.48 -1.09
C LEU A 70 9.53 -17.58 -1.17
N ASN A 71 9.03 -18.78 -1.45
CA ASN A 71 7.62 -19.10 -1.22
C ASN A 71 7.41 -19.35 0.28
N PRO A 72 6.60 -18.54 0.99
CA PRO A 72 6.44 -18.68 2.44
C PRO A 72 5.66 -19.96 2.84
N SER A 73 4.91 -20.58 1.92
CA SER A 73 4.24 -21.85 2.17
C SER A 73 5.23 -23.02 2.32
N THR A 74 6.34 -22.97 1.58
CA THR A 74 7.29 -24.10 1.47
C THR A 74 8.71 -23.76 1.93
N LEU A 75 9.03 -22.45 2.04
CA LEU A 75 10.38 -21.91 2.22
C LEU A 75 11.36 -22.24 1.08
N LYS A 76 10.86 -22.74 -0.05
CA LYS A 76 11.68 -22.98 -1.23
C LYS A 76 11.89 -21.68 -2.02
N PRO A 77 13.06 -21.48 -2.62
CA PRO A 77 13.28 -20.38 -3.55
C PRO A 77 12.33 -20.47 -4.74
N ILE A 78 11.68 -19.34 -5.05
CA ILE A 78 10.93 -19.16 -6.30
C ILE A 78 11.90 -18.79 -7.41
N THR A 79 12.76 -17.82 -7.14
CA THR A 79 13.76 -17.29 -8.07
C THR A 79 14.76 -16.41 -7.32
N LYS A 80 15.81 -15.95 -8.04
CA LYS A 80 16.70 -14.88 -7.59
C LYS A 80 16.36 -13.58 -8.33
N VAL A 81 16.47 -12.45 -7.63
CA VAL A 81 16.20 -11.10 -8.13
C VAL A 81 17.44 -10.24 -7.96
N HIS A 82 17.74 -9.39 -8.95
CA HIS A 82 18.86 -8.45 -8.87
C HIS A 82 18.71 -7.49 -7.69
N ASN A 83 19.78 -7.35 -6.91
CA ASN A 83 19.83 -6.55 -5.69
C ASN A 83 20.41 -5.16 -6.02
N MET A 84 19.55 -4.15 -6.13
CA MET A 84 19.93 -2.82 -6.60
C MET A 84 20.57 -2.00 -5.48
N GLY A 85 21.71 -1.39 -5.78
CA GLY A 85 22.49 -0.59 -4.82
C GLY A 85 22.22 0.91 -4.92
N VAL A 86 22.96 1.68 -4.10
CA VAL A 86 22.84 3.16 -4.02
C VAL A 86 23.10 3.83 -5.37
N SER A 87 24.08 3.36 -6.16
CA SER A 87 24.39 3.93 -7.49
C SER A 87 23.24 3.75 -8.47
N ASP A 88 22.58 2.57 -8.43
CA ASP A 88 21.45 2.27 -9.31
C ASP A 88 20.24 3.15 -8.98
N TYR A 89 19.97 3.36 -7.68
CA TYR A 89 18.91 4.26 -7.23
C TYR A 89 19.20 5.70 -7.60
N ASN A 90 20.42 6.21 -7.44
CA ASN A 90 20.79 7.56 -7.91
C ASN A 90 20.53 7.72 -9.41
N LYS A 91 20.97 6.77 -10.22
CA LYS A 91 20.72 6.77 -11.66
C LYS A 91 19.22 6.77 -11.99
N ALA A 92 18.42 5.99 -11.29
CA ALA A 92 16.97 5.97 -11.48
C ALA A 92 16.30 7.29 -11.07
N ILE A 93 16.77 7.91 -9.99
CA ILE A 93 16.29 9.22 -9.54
C ILE A 93 16.63 10.31 -10.56
N ASP A 94 17.87 10.32 -11.09
CA ASP A 94 18.28 11.27 -12.13
C ASP A 94 17.44 11.14 -13.40
N ILE A 95 17.19 9.88 -13.83
CA ILE A 95 16.33 9.59 -14.98
C ILE A 95 14.89 10.07 -14.72
N ALA A 96 14.32 9.75 -13.55
CA ALA A 96 12.98 10.17 -13.17
C ALA A 96 12.85 11.71 -13.16
N HIS A 97 13.86 12.39 -12.62
CA HIS A 97 13.88 13.86 -12.60
C HIS A 97 13.98 14.45 -14.01
N LYS A 98 14.92 13.97 -14.81
CA LYS A 98 15.08 14.44 -16.20
C LYS A 98 13.79 14.26 -16.99
N THR A 99 13.19 13.06 -16.93
CA THR A 99 11.93 12.78 -17.63
C THR A 99 10.80 13.69 -17.13
N PHE A 100 10.69 13.91 -15.82
CA PHE A 100 9.70 14.84 -15.27
C PHE A 100 9.88 16.24 -15.85
N GLU A 101 11.10 16.80 -15.85
CA GLU A 101 11.37 18.14 -16.40
C GLU A 101 11.06 18.25 -17.90
N GLU A 102 11.35 17.21 -18.67
CA GLU A 102 11.08 17.17 -20.12
C GLU A 102 9.58 17.01 -20.44
N THR A 103 8.80 16.38 -19.56
CA THR A 103 7.42 15.97 -19.88
C THR A 103 6.34 16.81 -19.20
N ARG A 104 6.61 17.43 -18.07
CA ARG A 104 5.60 18.09 -17.20
C ARG A 104 4.75 19.16 -17.87
N TYR A 105 5.23 19.77 -18.95
CA TYR A 105 4.48 20.80 -19.71
C TYR A 105 3.86 20.28 -21.00
N HIS A 106 4.16 19.04 -21.41
CA HIS A 106 3.73 18.48 -22.69
C HIS A 106 2.68 17.38 -22.52
N ILE A 107 2.67 16.69 -21.38
CA ILE A 107 1.72 15.62 -21.09
C ILE A 107 0.44 16.21 -20.51
N THR A 108 -0.66 15.98 -21.22
CA THR A 108 -1.98 16.48 -20.81
C THR A 108 -2.62 15.56 -19.74
N PRO A 109 -3.60 16.08 -18.96
CA PRO A 109 -4.40 15.21 -18.08
C PRO A 109 -5.08 14.05 -18.81
N ARG A 110 -5.44 14.22 -20.09
CA ARG A 110 -6.04 13.19 -20.93
C ARG A 110 -5.07 12.06 -21.25
N ASP A 111 -3.82 12.39 -21.56
CA ASP A 111 -2.78 11.37 -21.82
C ASP A 111 -2.57 10.51 -20.57
N ARG A 112 -2.48 11.14 -19.39
CA ARG A 112 -2.36 10.45 -18.10
C ARG A 112 -3.56 9.54 -17.82
N SER A 113 -4.77 10.01 -18.09
CA SER A 113 -6.00 9.24 -18.00
C SER A 113 -5.95 7.99 -18.90
N GLN A 114 -5.48 8.13 -20.12
CA GLN A 114 -5.38 7.02 -21.08
C GLN A 114 -4.41 5.93 -20.61
N TRP A 115 -3.23 6.30 -20.10
CA TRP A 115 -2.29 5.33 -19.55
C TRP A 115 -2.88 4.55 -18.38
N LEU A 116 -3.55 5.26 -17.47
CA LEU A 116 -4.16 4.65 -16.30
C LEU A 116 -5.31 3.71 -16.69
N TYR A 117 -6.14 4.09 -17.66
CA TYR A 117 -7.18 3.20 -18.21
C TYR A 117 -6.57 1.96 -18.83
N LYS A 118 -5.52 2.12 -19.63
CA LYS A 118 -4.84 0.98 -20.23
C LYS A 118 -4.19 0.06 -19.20
N MET A 119 -3.61 0.62 -18.13
CA MET A 119 -3.15 -0.18 -17.00
C MET A 119 -4.30 -0.95 -16.34
N TYR A 120 -5.45 -0.32 -16.11
CA TYR A 120 -6.65 -0.99 -15.61
C TYR A 120 -7.08 -2.18 -16.49
N GLU A 121 -7.12 -1.99 -17.80
CA GLU A 121 -7.45 -3.04 -18.77
C GLU A 121 -6.43 -4.19 -18.70
N LEU A 122 -5.14 -3.87 -18.68
CA LEU A 122 -4.06 -4.86 -18.57
C LEU A 122 -4.11 -5.66 -17.26
N PHE A 123 -4.51 -5.05 -16.15
CA PHE A 123 -4.75 -5.75 -14.90
C PHE A 123 -5.87 -6.78 -15.03
N ASN A 124 -6.98 -6.42 -15.67
CA ASN A 124 -8.12 -7.33 -15.87
C ASN A 124 -7.78 -8.46 -16.85
N GLU A 125 -7.10 -8.16 -17.97
CA GLU A 125 -6.67 -9.14 -18.94
C GLU A 125 -5.69 -10.17 -18.39
N ASN A 126 -4.83 -9.76 -17.44
CA ASN A 126 -3.78 -10.60 -16.90
C ASN A 126 -4.04 -10.97 -15.41
N ARG A 127 -5.30 -10.86 -15.00
CA ARG A 127 -5.74 -10.99 -13.59
C ARG A 127 -5.24 -12.26 -12.92
N LEU A 128 -5.34 -13.37 -13.60
CA LEU A 128 -4.96 -14.68 -13.03
C LEU A 128 -3.45 -14.79 -12.82
N ASP A 129 -2.64 -14.39 -13.80
CA ASP A 129 -1.19 -14.49 -13.68
C ASP A 129 -0.61 -13.52 -12.66
N LEU A 130 -1.13 -12.28 -12.59
CA LEU A 130 -0.79 -11.34 -11.52
C LEU A 130 -1.15 -11.90 -10.13
N ALA A 131 -2.30 -12.56 -10.00
CA ALA A 131 -2.70 -13.20 -8.75
C ALA A 131 -1.79 -14.40 -8.40
N LYS A 132 -1.39 -15.21 -9.39
CA LYS A 132 -0.44 -16.32 -9.17
C LYS A 132 0.91 -15.80 -8.66
N ILE A 133 1.43 -14.68 -9.18
CA ILE A 133 2.67 -14.05 -8.69
C ILE A 133 2.51 -13.67 -7.21
N ILE A 134 1.41 -13.02 -6.85
CA ILE A 134 1.13 -12.63 -5.46
C ILE A 134 1.07 -13.87 -4.56
N THR A 135 0.34 -14.91 -4.95
CA THR A 135 0.21 -16.15 -4.14
C THR A 135 1.57 -16.80 -3.92
N LEU A 136 2.43 -16.85 -4.95
CA LEU A 136 3.76 -17.45 -4.86
C LEU A 136 4.65 -16.76 -3.83
N GLU A 137 4.78 -15.44 -3.90
CA GLU A 137 5.76 -14.72 -3.07
C GLU A 137 5.20 -14.26 -1.72
N ASN A 138 3.86 -14.12 -1.60
CA ASN A 138 3.22 -13.70 -0.36
C ASN A 138 2.61 -14.84 0.46
N GLY A 139 2.18 -15.92 -0.22
CA GLY A 139 1.58 -17.10 0.40
C GLY A 139 0.08 -17.00 0.68
N LYS A 140 -0.58 -15.85 0.45
CA LYS A 140 -2.05 -15.77 0.58
C LYS A 140 -2.75 -16.66 -0.44
N THR A 141 -4.01 -16.99 -0.18
CA THR A 141 -4.78 -17.82 -1.10
C THR A 141 -4.94 -17.16 -2.47
N LEU A 142 -5.05 -17.96 -3.53
CA LEU A 142 -5.28 -17.45 -4.88
C LEU A 142 -6.56 -16.59 -4.95
N LYS A 143 -7.58 -16.94 -4.16
CA LYS A 143 -8.82 -16.15 -4.03
C LYS A 143 -8.55 -14.76 -3.47
N GLU A 144 -7.73 -14.64 -2.43
CA GLU A 144 -7.34 -13.36 -1.85
C GLU A 144 -6.45 -12.56 -2.80
N SER A 145 -5.54 -13.24 -3.52
CA SER A 145 -4.69 -12.61 -4.54
C SER A 145 -5.49 -12.05 -5.71
N LEU A 146 -6.50 -12.78 -6.20
CA LEU A 146 -7.44 -12.29 -7.20
C LEU A 146 -8.17 -11.03 -6.74
N SER A 147 -8.63 -11.02 -5.49
CA SER A 147 -9.27 -9.83 -4.89
C SER A 147 -8.29 -8.66 -4.74
N GLU A 148 -7.01 -8.91 -4.49
CA GLU A 148 -5.98 -7.86 -4.45
C GLU A 148 -5.69 -7.30 -5.83
N VAL A 149 -5.66 -8.12 -6.87
CA VAL A 149 -5.52 -7.66 -8.27
C VAL A 149 -6.70 -6.77 -8.66
N ASP A 150 -7.94 -7.19 -8.36
CA ASP A 150 -9.14 -6.39 -8.59
C ASP A 150 -9.08 -5.03 -7.86
N TYR A 151 -8.64 -5.06 -6.60
CA TYR A 151 -8.45 -3.86 -5.79
C TYR A 151 -7.35 -2.95 -6.36
N SER A 152 -6.23 -3.52 -6.83
CA SER A 152 -5.18 -2.76 -7.50
C SER A 152 -5.67 -2.10 -8.79
N ALA A 153 -6.40 -2.84 -9.61
CA ALA A 153 -7.00 -2.34 -10.84
C ALA A 153 -7.97 -1.17 -10.59
N SER A 154 -8.75 -1.24 -9.50
CA SER A 154 -9.72 -0.20 -9.16
C SER A 154 -9.07 1.17 -8.91
N TYR A 155 -7.84 1.24 -8.38
CA TYR A 155 -7.11 2.50 -8.21
C TYR A 155 -6.71 3.12 -9.55
N PHE A 156 -6.28 2.29 -10.52
CA PHE A 156 -5.94 2.79 -11.86
C PHE A 156 -7.17 3.34 -12.56
N ARG A 157 -8.31 2.65 -12.47
CA ARG A 157 -9.58 3.16 -13.00
C ARG A 157 -9.99 4.46 -12.32
N TRP A 158 -10.00 4.49 -10.97
CA TRP A 158 -10.37 5.67 -10.20
C TRP A 158 -9.57 6.90 -10.61
N PHE A 159 -8.24 6.79 -10.62
CA PHE A 159 -7.38 7.91 -10.95
C PHE A 159 -7.31 8.22 -12.45
N ALA A 160 -7.66 7.28 -13.34
CA ALA A 160 -7.88 7.57 -14.75
C ALA A 160 -9.07 8.53 -14.94
N GLU A 161 -10.13 8.30 -14.17
CA GLU A 161 -11.33 9.15 -14.19
C GLU A 161 -11.09 10.50 -13.51
N GLU A 162 -10.24 10.56 -12.49
CA GLU A 162 -9.92 11.78 -11.74
C GLU A 162 -8.84 12.65 -12.39
N ALA A 163 -7.90 12.10 -13.15
CA ALA A 163 -6.82 12.88 -13.76
C ALA A 163 -7.30 14.11 -14.54
N PRO A 164 -8.37 14.04 -15.37
CA PRO A 164 -8.92 15.21 -16.06
C PRO A 164 -9.69 16.18 -15.14
N ARG A 165 -10.00 15.77 -13.89
CA ARG A 165 -10.77 16.56 -12.91
C ARG A 165 -9.89 17.24 -11.87
N ILE A 166 -8.57 17.24 -12.04
CA ILE A 166 -7.63 17.97 -11.17
C ILE A 166 -7.72 19.46 -11.50
N TYR A 167 -8.78 20.10 -10.98
CA TYR A 167 -9.06 21.49 -11.25
C TYR A 167 -8.28 22.45 -10.35
N GLY A 168 -8.12 23.70 -10.82
CA GLY A 168 -7.81 24.86 -10.00
C GLY A 168 -9.05 25.68 -9.70
N SER A 169 -8.86 26.83 -9.08
CA SER A 169 -9.93 27.77 -8.73
C SER A 169 -9.57 29.18 -9.19
N ILE A 170 -10.58 29.95 -9.60
CA ILE A 170 -10.50 31.40 -9.71
C ILE A 170 -11.18 31.95 -8.45
N ILE A 171 -10.45 32.74 -7.69
CA ILE A 171 -10.85 33.28 -6.39
C ILE A 171 -11.07 34.78 -6.55
N SER A 172 -12.24 35.27 -6.15
CA SER A 172 -12.50 36.70 -6.15
C SER A 172 -11.59 37.42 -5.16
N SER A 173 -11.05 38.57 -5.57
CA SER A 173 -10.26 39.41 -4.68
C SER A 173 -11.11 39.89 -3.50
N SER A 174 -10.53 39.85 -2.30
CA SER A 174 -11.13 40.42 -1.08
C SER A 174 -10.89 41.93 -0.97
N SER A 175 -10.13 42.51 -1.89
CA SER A 175 -9.83 43.94 -1.87
C SER A 175 -11.05 44.77 -2.23
N SER A 176 -11.30 45.87 -1.50
CA SER A 176 -12.37 46.82 -1.85
C SER A 176 -12.04 47.56 -3.13
N LEU A 177 -13.06 48.02 -3.86
CA LEU A 177 -12.89 48.80 -5.07
C LEU A 177 -12.04 50.07 -4.81
N SER A 178 -12.25 50.72 -3.65
CA SER A 178 -11.47 51.91 -3.25
C SER A 178 -10.00 51.60 -3.04
N SER A 179 -9.63 50.45 -2.48
CA SER A 179 -8.23 50.06 -2.30
C SER A 179 -7.55 49.68 -3.64
N LEU A 180 -8.30 49.09 -4.57
CA LEU A 180 -7.81 48.80 -5.93
C LEU A 180 -7.57 50.07 -6.73
N GLN A 181 -8.50 51.04 -6.68
CA GLN A 181 -8.37 52.33 -7.33
C GLN A 181 -7.21 53.16 -6.75
N ALA A 182 -7.02 53.13 -5.42
CA ALA A 182 -5.88 53.80 -4.78
C ALA A 182 -4.53 53.21 -5.19
N ALA A 183 -4.49 51.94 -5.57
CA ALA A 183 -3.30 51.27 -6.10
C ALA A 183 -3.13 51.39 -7.62
N GLY A 184 -4.04 52.16 -8.31
CA GLY A 184 -3.98 52.34 -9.76
C GLY A 184 -4.46 51.14 -10.57
N SER A 185 -5.10 50.14 -9.91
CA SER A 185 -5.60 48.92 -10.53
C SER A 185 -7.13 48.94 -10.63
N THR A 186 -7.68 48.41 -11.71
CA THR A 186 -9.13 48.33 -11.94
C THR A 186 -9.72 46.98 -11.61
N SER A 187 -8.90 45.93 -11.64
CA SER A 187 -9.34 44.57 -11.28
C SER A 187 -8.16 43.66 -10.90
N LYS A 188 -8.43 42.73 -10.01
CA LYS A 188 -7.52 41.64 -9.64
C LYS A 188 -8.20 40.29 -9.74
N GLU A 189 -7.55 39.35 -10.37
CA GLU A 189 -7.94 37.94 -10.36
C GLU A 189 -6.87 37.10 -9.64
N VAL A 190 -7.30 36.20 -8.79
CA VAL A 190 -6.42 35.23 -8.13
C VAL A 190 -6.75 33.85 -8.64
N HIS A 191 -5.76 33.21 -9.29
CA HIS A 191 -5.88 31.84 -9.75
C HIS A 191 -5.10 30.91 -8.82
N ALA A 192 -5.74 29.88 -8.29
CA ALA A 192 -5.09 28.79 -7.59
C ALA A 192 -4.99 27.60 -8.55
N ARG A 193 -3.78 27.17 -8.88
CA ARG A 193 -3.50 26.08 -9.82
C ARG A 193 -2.83 24.91 -9.10
N ARG A 194 -3.29 23.68 -9.34
CA ARG A 194 -2.59 22.47 -8.88
C ARG A 194 -1.50 22.10 -9.88
N GLN A 195 -0.32 21.80 -9.37
CA GLN A 195 0.83 21.35 -10.17
C GLN A 195 1.50 20.13 -9.53
N PRO A 196 2.13 19.23 -10.33
CA PRO A 196 2.87 18.09 -9.80
C PRO A 196 4.05 18.52 -8.95
N LEU A 197 4.45 17.67 -8.01
CA LEU A 197 5.59 17.90 -7.12
C LEU A 197 6.93 17.63 -7.80
N GLY A 198 7.01 16.55 -8.60
CA GLY A 198 8.26 16.10 -9.23
C GLY A 198 8.49 14.59 -9.03
N VAL A 199 9.70 14.21 -8.61
CA VAL A 199 10.02 12.81 -8.34
C VAL A 199 9.43 12.36 -7.01
N VAL A 200 8.72 11.22 -7.03
CA VAL A 200 8.13 10.57 -5.86
C VAL A 200 8.92 9.31 -5.52
N GLY A 201 9.48 9.24 -4.32
CA GLY A 201 10.03 8.02 -3.75
C GLY A 201 8.90 7.18 -3.10
N ILE A 202 8.70 5.97 -3.58
CA ILE A 202 7.64 5.06 -3.11
C ILE A 202 8.28 3.84 -2.45
N LEU A 203 7.95 3.59 -1.18
CA LEU A 203 8.40 2.44 -0.41
C LEU A 203 7.19 1.65 0.06
N THR A 204 7.11 0.37 -0.32
CA THR A 204 5.92 -0.47 -0.04
C THR A 204 6.27 -1.72 0.78
N PRO A 205 5.32 -2.20 1.62
CA PRO A 205 5.44 -3.42 2.37
C PRO A 205 5.04 -4.65 1.53
N TRP A 206 5.21 -5.82 2.12
CA TRP A 206 4.97 -7.12 1.50
C TRP A 206 3.51 -7.61 1.61
N ASN A 207 2.70 -7.07 2.51
CA ASN A 207 1.41 -7.68 2.85
C ASN A 207 0.34 -7.58 1.74
N PHE A 208 0.32 -6.49 0.99
CA PHE A 208 -0.45 -6.33 -0.25
C PHE A 208 0.47 -5.79 -1.34
N PRO A 209 1.34 -6.65 -1.90
CA PRO A 209 2.46 -6.21 -2.73
C PRO A 209 2.05 -5.48 -3.99
N SER A 210 0.90 -5.82 -4.55
CA SER A 210 0.32 -5.13 -5.70
C SER A 210 -0.44 -3.86 -5.26
N ALA A 211 -1.40 -3.99 -4.34
CA ALA A 211 -2.28 -2.88 -3.98
C ALA A 211 -1.53 -1.69 -3.34
N MET A 212 -0.45 -1.94 -2.58
CA MET A 212 0.34 -0.87 -1.97
C MET A 212 1.13 -0.07 -3.00
N ILE A 213 1.49 -0.66 -4.13
CA ILE A 213 2.06 0.07 -5.28
C ILE A 213 0.94 0.79 -6.02
N ALA A 214 -0.16 0.10 -6.34
CA ALA A 214 -1.26 0.66 -7.12
C ALA A 214 -1.77 1.99 -6.57
N ARG A 215 -2.05 2.05 -5.27
CA ARG A 215 -2.64 3.22 -4.60
C ARG A 215 -1.72 4.44 -4.56
N LYS A 216 -0.40 4.25 -4.73
CA LYS A 216 0.61 5.31 -4.77
C LYS A 216 0.98 5.69 -6.21
N LEU A 217 1.22 4.69 -7.05
CA LEU A 217 1.65 4.90 -8.43
C LEU A 217 0.53 5.52 -9.28
N SER A 218 -0.71 5.06 -9.12
CA SER A 218 -1.83 5.56 -9.92
C SER A 218 -2.08 7.05 -9.70
N VAL A 219 -2.08 7.52 -8.46
CA VAL A 219 -2.24 8.95 -8.16
C VAL A 219 -1.01 9.76 -8.57
N ALA A 220 0.20 9.21 -8.43
CA ALA A 220 1.42 9.88 -8.87
C ALA A 220 1.40 10.14 -10.39
N LEU A 221 1.02 9.14 -11.18
CA LEU A 221 0.86 9.29 -12.63
C LEU A 221 -0.31 10.21 -13.00
N ALA A 222 -1.47 10.09 -12.32
CA ALA A 222 -2.63 10.95 -12.54
C ALA A 222 -2.30 12.44 -12.35
N THR A 223 -1.46 12.75 -11.39
CA THR A 223 -1.03 14.12 -11.06
C THR A 223 0.18 14.60 -11.88
N GLY A 224 0.80 13.71 -12.68
CA GLY A 224 1.92 14.05 -13.57
C GLY A 224 3.30 13.99 -12.92
N ASN A 225 3.46 13.23 -11.84
CA ASN A 225 4.75 12.98 -11.19
C ASN A 225 5.48 11.80 -11.82
N SER A 226 6.79 11.72 -11.64
CA SER A 226 7.62 10.54 -11.90
C SER A 226 7.88 9.77 -10.59
N CYS A 227 8.20 8.47 -10.69
CA CYS A 227 8.29 7.58 -9.54
C CYS A 227 9.57 6.75 -9.54
N VAL A 228 10.14 6.58 -8.33
CA VAL A 228 11.16 5.57 -8.02
C VAL A 228 10.59 4.68 -6.91
N ILE A 229 10.37 3.41 -7.22
CA ILE A 229 9.63 2.47 -6.39
C ILE A 229 10.57 1.42 -5.82
N LYS A 230 10.57 1.29 -4.50
CA LYS A 230 11.22 0.22 -3.76
C LYS A 230 10.17 -0.76 -3.24
N PRO A 231 9.92 -1.89 -3.88
CA PRO A 231 9.07 -2.94 -3.34
C PRO A 231 9.71 -3.61 -2.12
N ALA A 232 8.92 -4.34 -1.33
CA ALA A 232 9.45 -5.16 -0.26
C ALA A 232 10.35 -6.28 -0.82
N LYS A 233 11.40 -6.63 -0.07
CA LYS A 233 12.33 -7.71 -0.48
C LYS A 233 11.66 -9.09 -0.50
N GLU A 234 10.62 -9.28 0.30
CA GLU A 234 9.83 -10.49 0.37
C GLU A 234 8.96 -10.69 -0.88
N THR A 235 8.53 -9.58 -1.50
CA THR A 235 7.55 -9.60 -2.60
C THR A 235 7.95 -8.66 -3.75
N PRO A 236 9.14 -8.83 -4.33
CA PRO A 236 9.62 -7.95 -5.40
C PRO A 236 8.99 -8.26 -6.76
N LEU A 237 8.49 -9.50 -6.97
CA LEU A 237 8.00 -9.95 -8.27
C LEU A 237 6.70 -9.23 -8.66
N SER A 238 5.77 -9.07 -7.72
CA SER A 238 4.58 -8.23 -7.92
C SER A 238 4.95 -6.80 -8.29
N GLY A 239 5.99 -6.25 -7.66
CA GLY A 239 6.52 -4.93 -8.01
C GLY A 239 7.07 -4.87 -9.44
N LEU A 240 7.89 -5.84 -9.84
CA LEU A 240 8.49 -5.90 -11.17
C LEU A 240 7.44 -6.06 -12.29
N ALA A 241 6.32 -6.75 -12.03
CA ALA A 241 5.22 -6.86 -12.98
C ALA A 241 4.64 -5.48 -13.37
N TYR A 242 4.70 -4.49 -12.49
CA TYR A 242 4.30 -3.12 -12.81
C TYR A 242 5.16 -2.47 -13.90
N GLY A 243 6.42 -2.86 -14.03
CA GLY A 243 7.29 -2.41 -15.12
C GLY A 243 6.74 -2.84 -16.48
N TRP A 244 6.34 -4.10 -16.59
CA TRP A 244 5.69 -4.60 -17.80
C TRP A 244 4.35 -3.88 -18.06
N LEU A 245 3.50 -3.74 -17.03
CA LEU A 245 2.20 -3.05 -17.15
C LEU A 245 2.37 -1.60 -17.63
N ALA A 246 3.31 -0.85 -17.04
CA ALA A 246 3.59 0.53 -17.43
C ALA A 246 4.09 0.63 -18.89
N LYS A 247 4.98 -0.28 -19.31
CA LYS A 247 5.51 -0.33 -20.67
C LYS A 247 4.42 -0.66 -21.69
N GLN A 248 3.53 -1.63 -21.39
CA GLN A 248 2.41 -1.99 -22.26
C GLN A 248 1.32 -0.90 -22.31
N ALA A 249 1.22 -0.09 -21.26
CA ALA A 249 0.30 1.04 -21.19
C ALA A 249 0.84 2.31 -21.86
N ASP A 250 1.98 2.25 -22.53
CA ASP A 250 2.65 3.38 -23.18
C ASP A 250 2.98 4.54 -22.23
N VAL A 251 3.22 4.23 -20.94
CA VAL A 251 3.74 5.22 -19.99
C VAL A 251 5.14 5.64 -20.43
N PRO A 252 5.42 6.94 -20.57
CA PRO A 252 6.72 7.43 -21.02
C PRO A 252 7.90 6.85 -20.23
N ALA A 253 8.96 6.49 -20.95
CA ALA A 253 10.18 5.98 -20.36
C ALA A 253 10.74 6.93 -19.29
N GLY A 254 11.09 6.40 -18.12
CA GLY A 254 11.62 7.16 -16.99
C GLY A 254 10.58 7.67 -15.99
N LEU A 255 9.27 7.71 -16.32
CA LEU A 255 8.25 8.07 -15.34
C LEU A 255 8.03 7.00 -14.26
N VAL A 256 8.29 5.74 -14.57
CA VAL A 256 8.17 4.60 -13.62
C VAL A 256 9.50 3.86 -13.58
N ASN A 257 10.08 3.76 -12.37
CA ASN A 257 11.32 3.04 -12.14
C ASN A 257 11.13 2.16 -10.90
N ILE A 258 11.47 0.86 -11.00
CA ILE A 258 11.20 -0.15 -9.96
C ILE A 258 12.48 -0.92 -9.66
N LEU A 259 12.98 -0.78 -8.43
CA LEU A 259 14.27 -1.29 -8.03
C LEU A 259 14.14 -2.18 -6.77
N PRO A 260 14.18 -3.51 -6.91
CA PRO A 260 14.27 -4.41 -5.77
C PRO A 260 15.60 -4.29 -5.04
N THR A 261 15.56 -4.39 -3.72
CA THR A 261 16.80 -4.35 -2.91
C THR A 261 16.59 -4.95 -1.52
N THR A 262 17.64 -5.50 -0.96
CA THR A 262 17.75 -5.89 0.46
C THR A 262 18.39 -4.81 1.32
N TYR A 263 18.99 -3.78 0.72
CA TYR A 263 19.70 -2.67 1.39
C TYR A 263 18.71 -1.59 1.90
N ALA A 264 17.71 -2.01 2.70
CA ALA A 264 16.59 -1.15 3.10
C ALA A 264 17.04 0.14 3.80
N ASP A 265 18.04 0.06 4.70
CA ASP A 265 18.50 1.19 5.50
C ASP A 265 19.19 2.26 4.64
N SER A 266 20.17 1.85 3.81
CA SER A 266 20.91 2.77 2.94
C SER A 266 20.02 3.40 1.86
N ILE A 267 19.11 2.61 1.28
CA ILE A 267 18.18 3.09 0.26
C ILE A 267 17.08 3.96 0.89
N GLY A 268 16.58 3.61 2.07
CA GLY A 268 15.66 4.45 2.83
C GLY A 268 16.27 5.83 3.08
N LYS A 269 17.51 5.87 3.62
CA LYS A 269 18.27 7.11 3.86
C LYS A 269 18.50 7.90 2.56
N LEU A 270 18.86 7.21 1.46
CA LEU A 270 19.04 7.86 0.16
C LEU A 270 17.75 8.53 -0.32
N ILE A 271 16.61 7.83 -0.28
CA ILE A 271 15.33 8.35 -0.77
C ILE A 271 14.89 9.58 0.02
N VAL A 272 15.03 9.56 1.35
CA VAL A 272 14.63 10.71 2.16
C VAL A 272 15.63 11.87 2.10
N GLY A 273 16.92 11.61 1.84
CA GLY A 273 17.98 12.63 1.76
C GLY A 273 18.22 13.20 0.35
N ASN A 274 17.77 12.56 -0.73
CA ASN A 274 18.07 13.02 -2.09
C ASN A 274 17.24 14.24 -2.49
N ASN A 275 17.90 15.32 -2.92
CA ASN A 275 17.29 16.63 -3.23
C ASN A 275 16.36 16.65 -4.45
N LEU A 276 16.48 15.68 -5.35
CA LEU A 276 15.61 15.57 -6.53
C LEU A 276 14.26 14.96 -6.17
N ILE A 277 14.19 14.13 -5.12
CA ILE A 277 12.93 13.59 -4.61
C ILE A 277 12.17 14.68 -3.86
N LYS A 278 10.94 14.97 -4.28
CA LYS A 278 10.06 15.99 -3.71
C LYS A 278 8.98 15.44 -2.80
N LYS A 279 8.69 14.15 -2.93
CA LYS A 279 7.72 13.45 -2.07
C LYS A 279 8.23 12.07 -1.74
N VAL A 280 7.96 11.64 -0.49
CA VAL A 280 8.12 10.26 -0.04
C VAL A 280 6.75 9.72 0.36
N SER A 281 6.36 8.61 -0.24
CA SER A 281 5.16 7.85 0.13
C SER A 281 5.58 6.49 0.67
N PHE A 282 5.35 6.28 1.95
CA PHE A 282 5.77 5.10 2.69
C PHE A 282 4.57 4.39 3.32
N THR A 283 4.54 3.08 3.18
CA THR A 283 3.67 2.20 3.98
C THR A 283 4.54 1.14 4.66
N GLY A 284 4.39 1.00 5.98
CA GLY A 284 5.15 0.03 6.77
C GLY A 284 4.97 0.21 8.27
N SER A 285 5.90 -0.31 9.08
CA SER A 285 5.80 -0.19 10.53
C SER A 285 6.00 1.25 11.01
N THR A 286 5.34 1.60 12.11
CA THR A 286 5.43 2.92 12.74
C THR A 286 6.88 3.31 13.08
N ASN A 287 7.67 2.37 13.57
CA ASN A 287 9.07 2.62 13.93
C ASN A 287 9.93 3.00 12.70
N ILE A 288 9.74 2.32 11.58
CA ILE A 288 10.47 2.64 10.34
C ILE A 288 9.98 3.98 9.75
N GLY A 289 8.67 4.27 9.81
CA GLY A 289 8.16 5.57 9.39
C GLY A 289 8.75 6.72 10.20
N LYS A 290 8.81 6.59 11.53
CA LYS A 290 9.46 7.56 12.42
C LYS A 290 10.96 7.72 12.11
N LEU A 291 11.65 6.61 11.80
CA LEU A 291 13.07 6.63 11.42
C LEU A 291 13.30 7.40 10.12
N LEU A 292 12.51 7.12 9.07
CA LEU A 292 12.58 7.80 7.79
C LEU A 292 12.31 9.30 7.92
N LEU A 293 11.31 9.70 8.71
CA LEU A 293 11.04 11.12 8.99
C LEU A 293 12.21 11.77 9.71
N LYS A 294 12.77 11.12 10.74
CA LYS A 294 13.96 11.63 11.46
C LYS A 294 15.15 11.81 10.53
N GLN A 295 15.41 10.86 9.64
CA GLN A 295 16.49 10.92 8.66
C GLN A 295 16.26 12.03 7.63
N GLY A 296 15.03 12.18 7.12
CA GLY A 296 14.70 13.19 6.12
C GLY A 296 14.52 14.61 6.65
N MET A 297 14.43 14.77 7.98
CA MET A 297 14.38 16.07 8.67
C MET A 297 15.72 16.41 9.35
N SER A 298 16.73 15.58 9.20
CA SER A 298 18.09 15.87 9.65
C SER A 298 18.62 17.10 8.92
N LEU A 299 18.98 18.14 9.68
CA LEU A 299 19.33 19.47 9.18
C LEU A 299 20.75 19.53 8.58
N ASP A 300 21.18 18.52 7.87
CA ASP A 300 22.36 18.65 7.02
C ASP A 300 22.01 19.65 5.90
N SER A 301 22.82 20.70 5.78
CA SER A 301 22.55 21.96 5.07
C SER A 301 22.19 21.87 3.57
N ASN A 302 22.06 20.66 3.03
CA ASN A 302 21.75 20.41 1.62
C ASN A 302 20.41 19.69 1.42
N ASP A 303 19.65 19.37 2.46
CA ASP A 303 18.42 18.60 2.34
C ASP A 303 17.23 19.49 1.95
N THR A 304 16.48 19.05 0.95
CA THR A 304 15.27 19.74 0.47
C THR A 304 14.06 19.29 1.29
N LEU A 305 13.22 20.24 1.73
CA LEU A 305 11.93 19.94 2.33
C LEU A 305 11.07 19.12 1.34
N LYS A 306 10.51 18.01 1.83
CA LYS A 306 9.69 17.09 1.05
C LYS A 306 8.28 16.99 1.60
N LYS A 307 7.33 16.68 0.75
CA LYS A 307 6.05 16.15 1.22
C LYS A 307 6.19 14.69 1.62
N TYR A 308 5.52 14.31 2.69
CA TYR A 308 5.45 12.93 3.15
C TYR A 308 3.98 12.47 3.19
N SER A 309 3.73 11.21 2.81
CA SER A 309 2.54 10.46 3.18
C SER A 309 3.00 9.20 3.87
N MET A 310 2.52 8.99 5.08
CA MET A 310 2.93 7.91 5.96
C MET A 310 1.72 7.08 6.34
N GLU A 311 1.69 5.84 5.85
CA GLU A 311 0.71 4.83 6.21
C GLU A 311 1.39 3.80 7.12
N LEU A 312 1.12 3.88 8.41
CA LEU A 312 1.87 3.16 9.43
C LEU A 312 1.00 2.10 10.14
N GLY A 313 1.49 1.57 11.25
CA GLY A 313 0.80 0.54 12.01
C GLY A 313 -0.53 1.01 12.61
N GLY A 314 -1.36 0.05 12.95
CA GLY A 314 -2.64 0.26 13.62
C GLY A 314 -2.81 -0.65 14.82
N ASN A 315 -3.84 -0.39 15.63
CA ASN A 315 -4.31 -1.23 16.72
C ASN A 315 -5.82 -1.13 16.81
N ALA A 316 -6.49 -1.47 15.70
CA ALA A 316 -7.91 -1.17 15.48
C ALA A 316 -8.81 -1.80 16.55
N PRO A 317 -9.65 -1.01 17.23
CA PRO A 317 -10.74 -1.53 18.04
C PRO A 317 -11.88 -2.02 17.13
N PHE A 318 -12.48 -3.13 17.52
CA PHE A 318 -13.70 -3.69 16.95
C PHE A 318 -14.72 -3.83 18.07
N ILE A 319 -15.74 -2.99 18.08
CA ILE A 319 -16.69 -2.87 19.19
C ILE A 319 -18.02 -3.49 18.77
N ILE A 320 -18.50 -4.44 19.55
CA ILE A 320 -19.81 -5.10 19.35
C ILE A 320 -20.70 -4.71 20.53
N ASP A 321 -21.63 -3.81 20.25
CA ASP A 321 -22.62 -3.33 21.20
C ASP A 321 -23.71 -4.38 21.48
N GLN A 322 -24.39 -4.29 22.62
CA GLN A 322 -25.46 -5.22 23.02
C GLN A 322 -26.59 -5.34 21.98
N THR A 323 -26.83 -4.27 21.21
CA THR A 323 -27.87 -4.23 20.17
C THR A 323 -27.43 -4.78 18.82
N ALA A 324 -26.17 -5.19 18.68
CA ALA A 324 -25.59 -5.61 17.41
C ALA A 324 -26.29 -6.85 16.82
N ASP A 325 -26.40 -6.86 15.50
CA ASP A 325 -26.68 -8.08 14.74
C ASP A 325 -25.43 -8.98 14.78
N LEU A 326 -25.50 -10.05 15.57
CA LEU A 326 -24.32 -10.92 15.83
C LEU A 326 -23.84 -11.66 14.59
N ASP A 327 -24.70 -12.02 13.65
CA ASP A 327 -24.30 -12.72 12.43
C ASP A 327 -23.54 -11.77 11.49
N LYS A 328 -23.98 -10.53 11.39
CA LYS A 328 -23.24 -9.47 10.68
C LYS A 328 -21.93 -9.14 11.37
N ALA A 329 -21.93 -9.02 12.69
CA ALA A 329 -20.72 -8.76 13.47
C ALA A 329 -19.69 -9.90 13.31
N LEU A 330 -20.14 -11.17 13.32
CA LEU A 330 -19.31 -12.33 13.08
C LEU A 330 -18.65 -12.30 11.69
N THR A 331 -19.47 -12.10 10.66
CA THR A 331 -18.97 -12.01 9.27
C THR A 331 -17.99 -10.84 9.12
N GLY A 332 -18.32 -9.70 9.72
CA GLY A 332 -17.47 -8.52 9.71
C GLY A 332 -16.16 -8.73 10.44
N LEU A 333 -16.18 -9.38 11.62
CA LEU A 333 -14.96 -9.67 12.37
C LEU A 333 -14.07 -10.66 11.62
N VAL A 334 -14.64 -11.71 11.02
CA VAL A 334 -13.89 -12.67 10.21
C VAL A 334 -13.14 -11.95 9.09
N ASN A 335 -13.81 -11.06 8.36
CA ASN A 335 -13.20 -10.26 7.29
C ASN A 335 -12.15 -9.26 7.81
N ALA A 336 -12.43 -8.58 8.92
CA ALA A 336 -11.54 -7.57 9.48
C ALA A 336 -10.33 -8.18 10.21
N LYS A 337 -10.43 -9.43 10.72
CA LYS A 337 -9.40 -10.06 11.55
C LYS A 337 -8.58 -11.12 10.84
N PHE A 338 -9.22 -11.97 10.04
CA PHE A 338 -8.57 -13.18 9.57
C PHE A 338 -8.17 -13.15 8.08
N ARG A 339 -8.64 -12.16 7.32
CA ARG A 339 -8.16 -11.95 5.94
C ARG A 339 -6.64 -11.92 5.92
N GLN A 340 -6.03 -12.64 4.98
CA GLN A 340 -4.58 -12.80 4.83
C GLN A 340 -3.90 -13.23 6.15
N SER A 341 -4.54 -14.15 6.87
CA SER A 341 -4.04 -14.63 8.17
C SER A 341 -3.77 -13.49 9.16
N GLY A 342 -4.56 -12.40 9.11
CA GLY A 342 -4.46 -11.25 10.00
C GLY A 342 -3.29 -10.29 9.72
N GLN A 343 -2.62 -10.39 8.58
CA GLN A 343 -1.45 -9.57 8.23
C GLN A 343 -1.84 -8.27 7.53
N THR A 344 -2.75 -7.50 8.12
CA THR A 344 -3.24 -6.21 7.59
C THR A 344 -3.14 -5.10 8.63
N CYS A 345 -2.81 -3.88 8.20
CA CYS A 345 -2.70 -2.71 9.07
C CYS A 345 -4.04 -2.26 9.69
N ILE A 346 -5.16 -2.56 9.00
CA ILE A 346 -6.53 -2.29 9.46
C ILE A 346 -7.15 -3.48 10.20
N CYS A 347 -6.34 -4.48 10.58
CA CYS A 347 -6.81 -5.69 11.24
C CYS A 347 -7.43 -5.36 12.61
N ALA A 348 -8.60 -5.94 12.91
CA ALA A 348 -9.21 -5.86 14.23
C ALA A 348 -8.27 -6.51 15.27
N ASN A 349 -7.70 -5.70 16.16
CA ASN A 349 -6.76 -6.15 17.17
C ASN A 349 -7.41 -6.30 18.54
N ARG A 350 -8.20 -5.32 18.96
CA ARG A 350 -8.89 -5.28 20.25
C ARG A 350 -10.38 -5.43 19.99
N VAL A 351 -10.94 -6.64 20.23
CA VAL A 351 -12.35 -6.92 19.97
C VAL A 351 -13.14 -6.78 21.27
N TYR A 352 -13.76 -5.63 21.46
CA TYR A 352 -14.63 -5.33 22.60
C TYR A 352 -16.03 -5.89 22.36
N VAL A 353 -16.50 -6.75 23.26
CA VAL A 353 -17.82 -7.34 23.18
C VAL A 353 -18.58 -7.04 24.46
N HIS A 354 -19.81 -6.52 24.36
CA HIS A 354 -20.66 -6.23 25.51
C HIS A 354 -20.88 -7.51 26.34
N GLU A 355 -20.85 -7.39 27.65
CA GLU A 355 -20.87 -8.54 28.57
C GLU A 355 -22.06 -9.48 28.35
N ASP A 356 -23.25 -8.95 28.05
CA ASP A 356 -24.47 -9.74 27.85
C ASP A 356 -24.41 -10.68 26.64
N ILE A 357 -23.56 -10.37 25.66
CA ILE A 357 -23.46 -11.13 24.41
C ILE A 357 -22.09 -11.79 24.21
N HIS A 358 -21.11 -11.49 25.08
CA HIS A 358 -19.72 -11.91 24.93
C HIS A 358 -19.56 -13.42 24.76
N ASP A 359 -20.10 -14.20 25.68
CA ASP A 359 -19.86 -15.65 25.70
C ASP A 359 -20.60 -16.32 24.52
N LYS A 360 -21.78 -15.81 24.15
CA LYS A 360 -22.50 -16.25 22.95
C LYS A 360 -21.68 -15.95 21.70
N PHE A 361 -21.17 -14.72 21.55
CA PHE A 361 -20.38 -14.32 20.39
C PHE A 361 -19.08 -15.11 20.28
N ALA A 362 -18.36 -15.30 21.39
CA ALA A 362 -17.15 -16.11 21.45
C ALA A 362 -17.41 -17.56 20.98
N GLY A 363 -18.51 -18.16 21.40
CA GLY A 363 -18.95 -19.49 20.95
C GLY A 363 -19.26 -19.52 19.46
N MET A 364 -19.98 -18.52 18.92
CA MET A 364 -20.27 -18.39 17.50
C MET A 364 -18.97 -18.29 16.67
N LEU A 365 -18.03 -17.45 17.09
CA LEU A 365 -16.73 -17.27 16.41
C LEU A 365 -15.92 -18.57 16.40
N LYS A 366 -15.85 -19.27 17.54
CA LYS A 366 -15.18 -20.58 17.63
C LYS A 366 -15.78 -21.57 16.64
N THR A 367 -17.09 -21.77 16.66
CA THR A 367 -17.79 -22.69 15.77
C THR A 367 -17.56 -22.35 14.31
N TYR A 368 -17.57 -21.05 13.97
CA TYR A 368 -17.34 -20.60 12.61
C TYR A 368 -15.92 -20.95 12.13
N ILE A 369 -14.90 -20.69 12.95
CA ILE A 369 -13.50 -20.98 12.60
C ILE A 369 -13.28 -22.48 12.44
N GLU A 370 -13.76 -23.29 13.39
CA GLU A 370 -13.64 -24.75 13.34
C GLU A 370 -14.29 -25.35 12.09
N GLY A 371 -15.42 -24.81 11.65
CA GLY A 371 -16.16 -25.31 10.48
C GLY A 371 -15.67 -24.81 9.13
N ASN A 372 -14.98 -23.65 9.07
CA ASN A 372 -14.73 -22.97 7.81
C ASN A 372 -13.24 -22.68 7.50
N PHE A 373 -12.34 -22.79 8.50
CA PHE A 373 -10.94 -22.45 8.27
C PHE A 373 -10.09 -23.68 7.98
N LYS A 374 -9.31 -23.61 6.89
CA LYS A 374 -8.34 -24.64 6.52
C LYS A 374 -7.02 -23.96 6.16
N LEU A 375 -5.96 -24.33 6.89
CA LEU A 375 -4.61 -23.88 6.63
C LEU A 375 -3.96 -24.71 5.51
N GLY A 376 -3.13 -24.09 4.68
CA GLY A 376 -2.38 -24.80 3.65
C GLY A 376 -1.83 -23.88 2.58
N ASP A 377 -1.36 -24.48 1.48
CA ASP A 377 -0.84 -23.76 0.32
C ASP A 377 -1.97 -22.97 -0.38
N GLY A 378 -1.69 -21.71 -0.69
CA GLY A 378 -2.68 -20.80 -1.28
C GLY A 378 -3.19 -21.20 -2.67
N PHE A 379 -2.54 -22.14 -3.35
CA PHE A 379 -3.00 -22.70 -4.62
C PHE A 379 -4.02 -23.85 -4.46
N ASP A 380 -4.14 -24.45 -3.28
CA ASP A 380 -5.22 -25.41 -2.99
C ASP A 380 -6.54 -24.64 -2.81
N SER A 381 -7.51 -24.89 -3.68
CA SER A 381 -8.82 -24.23 -3.68
C SER A 381 -9.64 -24.48 -2.39
N MET A 382 -9.32 -25.50 -1.62
CA MET A 382 -9.95 -25.80 -0.33
C MET A 382 -9.33 -25.03 0.83
N VAL A 383 -8.15 -24.43 0.64
CA VAL A 383 -7.46 -23.64 1.66
C VAL A 383 -8.08 -22.26 1.77
N THR A 384 -8.24 -21.79 3.00
CA THR A 384 -8.79 -20.48 3.32
C THR A 384 -7.75 -19.52 3.89
N HIS A 385 -6.66 -20.05 4.48
CA HIS A 385 -5.64 -19.25 5.14
C HIS A 385 -4.23 -19.77 4.83
N GLY A 386 -3.40 -18.90 4.30
CA GLY A 386 -1.99 -19.13 4.01
C GLY A 386 -1.08 -18.92 5.22
N PRO A 387 0.26 -19.01 5.01
CA PRO A 387 1.27 -18.82 6.04
C PRO A 387 1.42 -17.37 6.47
N LEU A 388 2.17 -17.15 7.54
CA LEU A 388 2.79 -15.86 7.84
C LEU A 388 4.04 -15.68 6.97
N ILE A 389 4.46 -14.44 6.78
CA ILE A 389 5.52 -14.14 5.79
C ILE A 389 6.92 -14.59 6.23
N HIS A 390 7.22 -14.65 7.53
CA HIS A 390 8.54 -15.01 8.06
C HIS A 390 8.47 -15.55 9.49
N SER A 391 9.54 -16.23 9.93
CA SER A 391 9.64 -16.87 11.25
C SER A 391 9.42 -15.91 12.42
N LYS A 392 9.92 -14.66 12.33
CA LYS A 392 9.71 -13.64 13.38
C LYS A 392 8.23 -13.35 13.63
N ALA A 393 7.36 -13.47 12.61
CA ALA A 393 5.91 -13.32 12.80
C ALA A 393 5.34 -14.50 13.62
N ILE A 394 5.79 -15.72 13.36
CA ILE A 394 5.43 -16.91 14.15
C ILE A 394 5.86 -16.75 15.62
N ASP A 395 7.11 -16.30 15.85
CA ASP A 395 7.64 -16.09 17.20
C ASP A 395 6.85 -15.01 17.95
N LYS A 396 6.46 -13.94 17.26
CA LYS A 396 5.61 -12.87 17.80
C LYS A 396 4.25 -13.40 18.25
N MET A 397 3.59 -14.21 17.41
CA MET A 397 2.30 -14.83 17.79
C MET A 397 2.44 -15.71 19.02
N ALA A 398 3.46 -16.56 19.07
CA ALA A 398 3.71 -17.43 20.22
C ALA A 398 3.99 -16.61 21.50
N ALA A 399 4.75 -15.51 21.40
CA ALA A 399 5.03 -14.64 22.53
C ALA A 399 3.78 -13.91 23.05
N PHE A 400 2.90 -13.43 22.17
CA PHE A 400 1.65 -12.80 22.58
C PHE A 400 0.70 -13.77 23.28
N VAL A 401 0.53 -14.98 22.72
CA VAL A 401 -0.32 -16.00 23.34
C VAL A 401 0.23 -16.45 24.70
N HIS A 402 1.55 -16.59 24.80
CA HIS A 402 2.20 -16.95 26.07
C HIS A 402 2.01 -15.85 27.13
N ASP A 403 2.31 -14.59 26.81
CA ASP A 403 2.13 -13.44 27.71
C ASP A 403 0.68 -13.33 28.20
N ALA A 404 -0.28 -13.40 27.29
CA ALA A 404 -1.70 -13.32 27.62
C ALA A 404 -2.12 -14.48 28.54
N LYS A 405 -1.72 -15.73 28.23
CA LYS A 405 -2.03 -16.89 29.06
C LYS A 405 -1.46 -16.77 30.48
N VAL A 406 -0.21 -16.33 30.62
CA VAL A 406 0.43 -16.15 31.95
C VAL A 406 -0.30 -15.10 32.76
N LYS A 407 -0.86 -14.09 32.12
CA LYS A 407 -1.61 -12.99 32.74
C LYS A 407 -3.10 -13.27 32.93
N GLY A 408 -3.57 -14.47 32.60
CA GLY A 408 -4.93 -14.92 32.93
C GLY A 408 -5.88 -15.05 31.77
N ALA A 409 -5.49 -14.67 30.53
CA ALA A 409 -6.33 -14.91 29.37
C ALA A 409 -6.55 -16.41 29.12
N LYS A 410 -7.75 -16.75 28.64
CA LYS A 410 -8.12 -18.11 28.28
C LYS A 410 -7.95 -18.34 26.78
N ILE A 411 -7.34 -19.45 26.40
CA ILE A 411 -7.26 -19.88 24.99
C ILE A 411 -8.52 -20.66 24.69
N LEU A 412 -9.47 -20.05 23.97
CA LEU A 412 -10.71 -20.70 23.56
C LEU A 412 -10.52 -21.61 22.33
N LEU A 413 -9.57 -21.24 21.44
CA LEU A 413 -9.20 -21.97 20.23
C LEU A 413 -7.74 -21.69 19.84
N GLY A 414 -7.06 -22.68 19.26
CA GLY A 414 -5.72 -22.51 18.66
C GLY A 414 -4.60 -22.32 19.67
N GLY A 415 -3.86 -21.23 19.59
CA GLY A 415 -2.79 -20.86 20.52
C GLY A 415 -1.43 -21.51 20.24
N THR A 416 -1.26 -22.22 19.12
CA THR A 416 -0.04 -22.97 18.82
C THR A 416 0.39 -22.83 17.36
N ARG A 417 1.65 -23.13 17.10
CA ARG A 417 2.19 -23.26 15.73
C ARG A 417 1.52 -24.45 15.04
N ALA A 418 1.19 -24.30 13.77
CA ALA A 418 0.62 -25.36 12.93
C ALA A 418 1.74 -26.10 12.16
N SER A 419 2.71 -26.65 12.91
CA SER A 419 3.95 -27.23 12.35
C SER A 419 3.71 -28.43 11.44
N SER A 420 2.57 -29.13 11.57
CA SER A 420 2.17 -30.20 10.66
C SER A 420 1.79 -29.72 9.27
N VAL A 421 1.40 -28.43 9.12
CA VAL A 421 1.08 -27.80 7.85
C VAL A 421 2.35 -27.21 7.21
N GLY A 422 3.16 -26.55 8.00
CA GLY A 422 4.42 -25.98 7.56
C GLY A 422 5.07 -25.06 8.59
N PRO A 423 6.31 -24.59 8.32
CA PRO A 423 7.12 -23.86 9.30
C PRO A 423 6.58 -22.46 9.61
N LEU A 424 5.85 -21.83 8.68
CA LEU A 424 5.32 -20.48 8.83
C LEU A 424 3.80 -20.44 9.07
N TYR A 425 3.22 -21.53 9.57
CA TYR A 425 1.81 -21.58 9.89
C TYR A 425 1.54 -21.48 11.39
N TYR A 426 0.53 -20.70 11.73
CA TYR A 426 0.04 -20.54 13.09
C TYR A 426 -1.47 -20.78 13.10
N HIS A 427 -1.96 -21.57 14.07
CA HIS A 427 -3.40 -21.85 14.15
C HIS A 427 -4.18 -20.56 14.40
N PRO A 428 -5.30 -20.33 13.70
CA PRO A 428 -6.26 -19.28 14.07
C PRO A 428 -6.61 -19.43 15.54
N THR A 429 -6.45 -18.33 16.28
CA THR A 429 -6.47 -18.34 17.74
C THR A 429 -7.51 -17.37 18.26
N ILE A 430 -8.28 -17.79 19.26
CA ILE A 430 -9.19 -16.94 20.02
C ILE A 430 -8.71 -16.92 21.47
N LEU A 431 -8.43 -15.71 21.97
CA LEU A 431 -8.19 -15.43 23.39
C LEU A 431 -9.41 -14.72 23.97
N THR A 432 -9.87 -15.15 25.16
CA THR A 432 -10.88 -14.44 25.95
C THR A 432 -10.27 -13.97 27.25
N ASP A 433 -10.99 -13.09 27.96
CA ASP A 433 -10.53 -12.47 29.20
C ASP A 433 -9.20 -11.71 29.01
N VAL A 434 -9.05 -11.05 27.84
CA VAL A 434 -7.91 -10.19 27.55
C VAL A 434 -8.12 -8.82 28.21
N ASP A 435 -7.07 -8.30 28.87
CA ASP A 435 -7.07 -7.00 29.53
C ASP A 435 -5.82 -6.17 29.20
N ASP A 436 -5.77 -4.96 29.72
CA ASP A 436 -4.73 -3.96 29.48
C ASP A 436 -3.36 -4.28 30.11
N SER A 437 -3.24 -5.31 30.92
CA SER A 437 -1.96 -5.79 31.42
C SER A 437 -1.15 -6.57 30.38
N MET A 438 -1.82 -7.01 29.30
CA MET A 438 -1.29 -7.94 28.32
C MET A 438 -0.66 -7.21 27.13
N LYS A 439 0.47 -7.72 26.61
CA LYS A 439 1.14 -7.10 25.43
C LYS A 439 0.24 -7.04 24.20
N ILE A 440 -0.58 -8.07 23.98
CA ILE A 440 -1.48 -8.15 22.84
C ILE A 440 -2.54 -7.04 22.82
N PHE A 441 -2.82 -6.41 23.95
CA PHE A 441 -3.74 -5.27 24.05
C PHE A 441 -3.13 -4.00 23.48
N HIS A 442 -1.82 -3.80 23.65
CA HIS A 442 -1.11 -2.56 23.30
C HIS A 442 -0.41 -2.59 21.95
N GLU A 443 0.07 -3.77 21.54
CA GLU A 443 0.90 -3.92 20.35
C GLU A 443 0.07 -4.43 19.17
N GLU A 444 0.35 -3.92 17.96
CA GLU A 444 -0.22 -4.43 16.71
C GLU A 444 0.07 -5.93 16.56
N ILE A 445 -0.96 -6.75 16.41
CA ILE A 445 -0.83 -8.22 16.34
C ILE A 445 -0.18 -8.66 15.02
N PHE A 446 -0.75 -8.27 13.90
CA PHE A 446 -0.32 -8.60 12.55
C PHE A 446 -0.23 -10.12 12.28
N GLY A 447 -1.26 -10.86 12.74
CA GLY A 447 -1.35 -12.32 12.64
C GLY A 447 -2.73 -12.85 13.07
N PRO A 448 -2.94 -14.19 13.02
CA PRO A 448 -4.25 -14.83 13.16
C PRO A 448 -4.68 -15.05 14.62
N VAL A 449 -4.39 -14.08 15.50
CA VAL A 449 -4.79 -14.14 16.91
C VAL A 449 -5.84 -13.07 17.18
N CYS A 450 -7.03 -13.48 17.58
CA CYS A 450 -8.15 -12.62 17.94
C CYS A 450 -8.25 -12.50 19.45
N SER A 451 -8.18 -11.27 19.99
CA SER A 451 -8.32 -10.98 21.41
C SER A 451 -9.71 -10.43 21.69
N LEU A 452 -10.53 -11.19 22.43
CA LEU A 452 -11.85 -10.78 22.89
C LEU A 452 -11.74 -10.16 24.27
N ILE A 453 -12.24 -8.94 24.39
CA ILE A 453 -12.25 -8.11 25.60
C ILE A 453 -13.71 -7.94 25.99
N LYS A 454 -14.05 -8.41 27.20
CA LYS A 454 -15.40 -8.20 27.75
C LYS A 454 -15.48 -6.79 28.29
N TYR A 455 -16.51 -6.04 27.89
CA TYR A 455 -16.78 -4.74 28.50
C TYR A 455 -18.17 -4.70 29.12
N SER A 456 -18.27 -3.99 30.25
CA SER A 456 -19.51 -3.70 30.96
C SER A 456 -19.65 -2.20 31.14
N GLY A 457 -20.86 -1.74 31.34
CA GLY A 457 -21.13 -0.33 31.59
C GLY A 457 -21.32 0.52 30.34
N SER A 458 -20.85 1.78 30.37
CA SER A 458 -21.18 2.73 29.32
C SER A 458 -20.25 2.62 28.10
N LEU A 459 -20.82 2.90 26.93
CA LEU A 459 -20.05 3.00 25.69
C LEU A 459 -18.96 4.09 25.75
N ASP A 460 -19.14 5.12 26.61
CA ASP A 460 -18.13 6.17 26.83
C ASP A 460 -16.82 5.62 27.35
N SER A 461 -16.85 4.70 28.31
CA SER A 461 -15.66 4.08 28.87
C SER A 461 -14.88 3.28 27.81
N VAL A 462 -15.58 2.62 26.88
CA VAL A 462 -14.95 1.90 25.78
C VAL A 462 -14.31 2.87 24.78
N ILE A 463 -14.99 3.96 24.44
CA ILE A 463 -14.46 5.01 23.56
C ILE A 463 -13.20 5.62 24.15
N GLU A 464 -13.24 6.00 25.44
CA GLU A 464 -12.07 6.53 26.16
C GLU A 464 -10.90 5.56 26.13
N GLU A 465 -11.15 4.27 26.41
CA GLU A 465 -10.12 3.24 26.38
C GLU A 465 -9.54 3.04 24.96
N CYS A 466 -10.37 3.05 23.93
CA CYS A 466 -9.93 2.99 22.54
C CYS A 466 -9.04 4.17 22.17
N ASN A 467 -9.37 5.37 22.64
CA ASN A 467 -8.66 6.61 22.33
C ASN A 467 -7.34 6.79 23.07
N LYS A 468 -7.07 6.03 24.14
CA LYS A 468 -5.75 5.99 24.82
C LYS A 468 -4.64 5.45 23.91
N SER A 469 -4.99 4.72 22.85
CA SER A 469 -4.02 4.24 21.88
C SER A 469 -3.30 5.42 21.19
N ASP A 470 -2.00 5.30 21.04
CA ASP A 470 -1.15 6.28 20.33
C ASP A 470 -1.23 6.15 18.80
N VAL A 471 -1.97 5.15 18.29
CA VAL A 471 -2.27 4.93 16.89
C VAL A 471 -3.78 5.02 16.63
N GLY A 472 -4.17 5.41 15.40
CA GLY A 472 -5.57 5.57 15.02
C GLY A 472 -5.76 5.42 13.50
N LEU A 473 -5.59 4.20 12.97
CA LEU A 473 -5.78 3.94 11.54
C LEU A 473 -7.24 3.61 11.24
N ALA A 474 -7.75 2.54 11.82
CA ALA A 474 -9.08 2.02 11.58
C ALA A 474 -9.80 1.67 12.88
N SER A 475 -11.13 1.65 12.84
CA SER A 475 -12.00 1.09 13.87
C SER A 475 -13.27 0.51 13.25
N TYR A 476 -13.95 -0.33 14.02
CA TYR A 476 -15.20 -0.98 13.61
C TYR A 476 -16.21 -0.91 14.72
N PHE A 477 -17.46 -0.63 14.40
CA PHE A 477 -18.55 -0.57 15.36
C PHE A 477 -19.79 -1.27 14.84
N TYR A 478 -20.32 -2.19 15.64
CA TYR A 478 -21.55 -2.92 15.33
C TYR A 478 -22.63 -2.62 16.35
N SER A 479 -23.71 -2.04 15.90
CA SER A 479 -24.89 -1.67 16.71
C SER A 479 -26.09 -1.43 15.82
N GLN A 480 -27.31 -1.59 16.36
CA GLN A 480 -28.56 -1.16 15.74
C GLN A 480 -29.07 0.17 16.33
N ASP A 481 -28.46 0.69 17.39
CA ASP A 481 -28.81 1.96 17.98
C ASP A 481 -28.15 3.14 17.26
N VAL A 482 -28.95 3.96 16.62
CA VAL A 482 -28.50 5.13 15.84
C VAL A 482 -27.76 6.16 16.70
N GLN A 483 -28.15 6.31 17.98
CA GLN A 483 -27.51 7.27 18.89
C GLN A 483 -26.10 6.80 19.24
N SER A 484 -25.93 5.52 19.55
CA SER A 484 -24.63 4.89 19.78
C SER A 484 -23.73 4.99 18.54
N ILE A 485 -24.28 4.75 17.34
CA ILE A 485 -23.55 4.88 16.08
C ILE A 485 -23.06 6.32 15.89
N HIS A 486 -23.95 7.30 16.07
CA HIS A 486 -23.56 8.71 15.95
C HIS A 486 -22.47 9.08 16.96
N LYS A 487 -22.61 8.69 18.21
CA LYS A 487 -21.67 8.96 19.29
C LYS A 487 -20.27 8.39 18.97
N VAL A 488 -20.21 7.10 18.62
CA VAL A 488 -18.94 6.42 18.29
C VAL A 488 -18.25 7.05 17.10
N THR A 489 -19.00 7.36 16.03
CA THR A 489 -18.43 7.98 14.82
C THR A 489 -17.90 9.39 15.05
N GLN A 490 -18.42 10.11 16.05
CA GLN A 490 -17.92 11.45 16.41
C GLN A 490 -16.72 11.41 17.36
N GLN A 491 -16.62 10.41 18.21
CA GLN A 491 -15.68 10.44 19.33
C GLN A 491 -14.45 9.52 19.18
N LEU A 492 -14.50 8.48 18.31
CA LEU A 492 -13.32 7.66 18.08
C LEU A 492 -12.25 8.40 17.28
N GLU A 493 -11.04 8.42 17.81
CA GLU A 493 -9.88 9.08 17.22
C GLU A 493 -9.13 8.15 16.25
N CYS A 494 -9.72 7.94 15.08
CA CYS A 494 -9.13 7.15 13.99
C CYS A 494 -9.43 7.75 12.62
N GLY A 495 -8.68 7.34 11.62
CA GLY A 495 -8.85 7.86 10.26
C GLY A 495 -10.04 7.25 9.51
N MET A 496 -10.45 6.03 9.88
CA MET A 496 -11.50 5.28 9.20
C MET A 496 -12.36 4.50 10.18
N ILE A 497 -13.68 4.53 9.99
CA ILE A 497 -14.64 3.79 10.83
C ILE A 497 -15.56 2.94 9.94
N GLY A 498 -15.60 1.63 10.19
CA GLY A 498 -16.58 0.72 9.62
C GLY A 498 -17.80 0.57 10.54
N VAL A 499 -18.94 1.10 10.15
CA VAL A 499 -20.21 0.92 10.88
C VAL A 499 -20.97 -0.25 10.27
N ASN A 500 -21.21 -1.29 11.06
CA ASN A 500 -21.86 -2.53 10.62
C ASN A 500 -21.20 -3.14 9.35
N SER A 501 -19.90 -2.89 9.19
CA SER A 501 -19.08 -3.34 8.07
C SER A 501 -17.68 -3.70 8.52
N GLY A 502 -17.20 -4.88 8.14
CA GLY A 502 -15.80 -5.32 8.33
C GLY A 502 -14.90 -5.01 7.12
N SER A 503 -15.42 -4.33 6.10
CA SER A 503 -14.68 -3.93 4.89
C SER A 503 -14.69 -2.42 4.75
N ILE A 504 -13.51 -1.80 4.84
CA ILE A 504 -13.30 -0.36 4.79
C ILE A 504 -12.20 0.04 3.79
N SER A 505 -12.06 -0.73 2.73
CA SER A 505 -11.05 -0.50 1.69
C SER A 505 -11.73 -0.39 0.34
N ASP A 506 -11.64 0.80 -0.28
CA ASP A 506 -12.17 1.12 -1.61
C ASP A 506 -11.30 2.22 -2.24
N ALA A 507 -11.16 2.25 -3.57
CA ALA A 507 -10.36 3.28 -4.24
C ALA A 507 -10.95 4.69 -4.09
N ALA A 508 -12.28 4.80 -3.92
CA ALA A 508 -12.97 6.06 -3.69
C ALA A 508 -12.91 6.54 -2.22
N LEU A 509 -12.48 5.66 -1.30
CA LEU A 509 -12.42 5.97 0.12
C LEU A 509 -11.07 6.62 0.49
N PRO A 510 -11.07 7.73 1.28
CA PRO A 510 -9.82 8.35 1.75
C PRO A 510 -9.16 7.47 2.82
N PHE A 511 -8.30 6.56 2.40
CA PHE A 511 -7.59 5.64 3.28
C PHE A 511 -6.45 6.36 4.01
N GLY A 512 -6.39 6.23 5.33
CA GLY A 512 -5.30 6.79 6.13
C GLY A 512 -5.65 6.91 7.60
N GLY A 513 -4.62 7.16 8.41
CA GLY A 513 -4.71 7.24 9.86
C GLY A 513 -4.54 8.64 10.43
N VAL A 514 -4.62 8.70 11.75
CA VAL A 514 -4.27 9.83 12.61
C VAL A 514 -3.27 9.36 13.66
N LYS A 515 -2.77 10.25 14.49
CA LYS A 515 -1.77 9.94 15.53
C LYS A 515 -0.52 9.27 14.91
N ASN A 516 0.04 8.27 15.58
CA ASN A 516 1.21 7.53 15.08
C ASN A 516 0.89 6.51 13.96
N SER A 517 -0.37 6.39 13.53
CA SER A 517 -0.70 5.67 12.28
C SER A 517 -0.31 6.45 11.03
N GLY A 518 0.11 7.70 11.18
CA GLY A 518 0.66 8.51 10.12
C GLY A 518 -0.23 9.66 9.67
N PHE A 519 0.02 10.13 8.47
CA PHE A 519 -0.67 11.28 7.87
C PHE A 519 -0.64 11.21 6.35
N GLY A 520 -1.52 11.99 5.73
CA GLY A 520 -1.88 11.88 4.33
C GLY A 520 -3.08 10.97 4.12
N ARG A 521 -3.56 10.92 2.88
CA ARG A 521 -4.63 9.99 2.48
C ARG A 521 -4.29 9.35 1.14
N GLU A 522 -4.66 8.09 1.00
CA GLU A 522 -4.51 7.32 -0.23
C GLU A 522 -5.90 6.98 -0.79
N GLY A 523 -6.02 6.95 -2.13
CA GLY A 523 -7.33 6.85 -2.77
C GLY A 523 -8.11 8.15 -2.71
N SER A 524 -9.34 8.12 -3.19
CA SER A 524 -10.28 9.24 -3.24
C SER A 524 -9.71 10.51 -3.90
N LEU A 525 -10.45 11.61 -3.84
CA LEU A 525 -9.98 12.95 -4.25
C LEU A 525 -8.88 13.49 -3.31
N TYR A 526 -8.92 13.10 -2.03
CA TYR A 526 -7.95 13.57 -1.03
C TYR A 526 -6.53 13.08 -1.32
N GLY A 527 -6.35 11.92 -1.97
CA GLY A 527 -5.04 11.42 -2.38
C GLY A 527 -4.32 12.36 -3.36
N ILE A 528 -5.06 13.11 -4.18
CA ILE A 528 -4.50 14.08 -5.15
C ILE A 528 -3.76 15.21 -4.43
N GLU A 529 -4.25 15.64 -3.27
CA GLU A 529 -3.66 16.74 -2.49
C GLU A 529 -2.24 16.41 -2.02
N ASP A 530 -1.99 15.15 -1.72
CA ASP A 530 -0.68 14.67 -1.28
C ASP A 530 0.36 14.63 -2.41
N TYR A 531 -0.08 14.61 -3.67
CA TYR A 531 0.81 14.51 -4.86
C TYR A 531 0.85 15.78 -5.69
N THR A 532 0.21 16.85 -5.23
CA THR A 532 0.20 18.15 -5.89
C THR A 532 0.55 19.28 -4.91
N GLU A 533 0.97 20.41 -5.44
CA GLU A 533 1.04 21.68 -4.70
C GLU A 533 0.15 22.72 -5.36
N VAL A 534 -0.28 23.70 -4.58
CA VAL A 534 -1.10 24.82 -5.08
C VAL A 534 -0.19 26.01 -5.35
N LYS A 535 -0.20 26.50 -6.59
CA LYS A 535 0.43 27.76 -6.98
C LYS A 535 -0.62 28.86 -7.10
N SER A 536 -0.44 29.93 -6.35
CA SER A 536 -1.25 31.14 -6.50
C SER A 536 -0.66 32.05 -7.56
N VAL A 537 -1.49 32.52 -8.48
CA VAL A 537 -1.13 33.49 -9.52
C VAL A 537 -2.09 34.66 -9.41
N VAL A 538 -1.54 35.86 -9.26
CA VAL A 538 -2.31 37.10 -9.21
C VAL A 538 -2.17 37.80 -10.55
N TYR A 539 -3.28 38.11 -11.19
CA TYR A 539 -3.36 38.96 -12.36
C TYR A 539 -3.90 40.33 -11.94
N GLU A 540 -3.28 41.39 -12.39
CA GLU A 540 -3.69 42.75 -12.17
C GLU A 540 -3.80 43.43 -13.53
N TYR A 541 -5.00 44.01 -13.83
CA TYR A 541 -5.34 44.59 -15.13
C TYR A 541 -5.55 46.10 -15.00
#